data_604a0782adc1276839e8da4650d341e3
#
_entry.id   604a0782adc1276839e8da4650d341e3
#
_cell.length_a   1.000
_cell.length_b   1.000
_cell.length_c   1.000
_cell.angle_alpha   90.00
_cell.angle_beta   90.00
_cell.angle_gamma   90.00
#
_symmetry.space_group_name_H-M   'P 1'
#
loop_
_entity.id
_entity.type
_entity.pdbx_description
1 polymer ?
#
loop_
_entity_poly.entity_id
_entity_poly.type
_entity_poly.pdbx_seq_one_letter_code
_entity_poly.pdbx_strand_id
1 'polypeptide(L)'
;MYRFEKANVAKDFYMPSSNICSIYEFDENFEKNYVLALGQLKHLFGEPDYMTNNLENQFRYVIKAINEKGDALLLEAYCAGSGPAIGGIRDSDSKEAAYELAAYIRHSQTLDYDYEGYYLDAPSKVQHGIKNGEPYWEEREISEKEAEEFQEEVW
;
A
#
# COMPACT_ATOMS: atom_id res chain seq x y z
N MET A 1 -13.56 -17.74 6.80
CA MET A 1 -13.37 -16.97 5.56
C MET A 1 -13.90 -15.55 5.73
N TYR A 2 -13.20 -14.57 5.18
CA TYR A 2 -13.54 -13.17 5.33
C TYR A 2 -13.83 -12.54 3.97
N ARG A 3 -14.70 -11.53 3.99
CA ARG A 3 -14.92 -10.64 2.87
C ARG A 3 -14.23 -9.32 3.19
N PHE A 4 -13.57 -8.71 2.21
CA PHE A 4 -12.81 -7.49 2.41
C PHE A 4 -13.40 -6.35 1.60
N GLU A 5 -13.53 -5.19 2.24
CA GLU A 5 -13.94 -3.97 1.57
C GLU A 5 -13.24 -2.78 2.19
N LYS A 6 -13.08 -1.71 1.43
CA LYS A 6 -12.45 -0.51 1.95
C LYS A 6 -13.34 0.11 3.03
N ALA A 7 -12.76 0.38 4.20
CA ALA A 7 -13.47 1.09 5.24
C ALA A 7 -13.59 2.57 4.88
N ASN A 8 -14.76 3.16 5.13
CA ASN A 8 -14.98 4.57 4.88
C ASN A 8 -14.62 5.36 6.15
N VAL A 9 -13.38 5.84 6.21
CA VAL A 9 -12.82 6.52 7.38
C VAL A 9 -12.47 7.96 7.06
N ALA A 10 -12.46 8.81 8.09
CA ALA A 10 -12.03 10.20 7.96
C ALA A 10 -10.51 10.27 7.68
N LYS A 11 -10.06 11.37 7.06
CA LYS A 11 -8.64 11.55 6.71
C LYS A 11 -7.71 11.50 7.91
N ASP A 12 -8.18 11.94 9.07
CA ASP A 12 -7.41 11.95 10.31
C ASP A 12 -7.68 10.73 11.18
N PHE A 13 -8.33 9.72 10.62
CA PHE A 13 -8.64 8.51 11.37
C PHE A 13 -7.36 7.83 11.84
N TYR A 14 -7.32 7.55 13.13
CA TYR A 14 -6.20 6.86 13.77
C TYR A 14 -6.65 5.50 14.28
N MET A 15 -5.98 4.46 13.83
CA MET A 15 -6.18 3.12 14.34
C MET A 15 -4.86 2.64 14.93
N PRO A 16 -4.82 2.39 16.26
CA PRO A 16 -3.61 1.83 16.85
C PRO A 16 -3.43 0.40 16.35
N SER A 17 -2.59 0.24 15.36
CA SER A 17 -2.31 -1.05 14.76
C SER A 17 -0.86 -1.44 14.97
N SER A 18 -0.62 -2.73 14.99
CA SER A 18 0.74 -3.28 14.98
C SER A 18 0.86 -4.27 13.84
N ASN A 19 2.06 -4.37 13.30
CA ASN A 19 2.35 -5.28 12.20
C ASN A 19 1.99 -6.72 12.59
N ILE A 20 1.21 -7.38 11.76
CA ILE A 20 0.87 -8.80 11.95
C ILE A 20 1.64 -9.65 10.95
N CYS A 21 1.65 -9.29 9.68
CA CYS A 21 2.36 -10.05 8.65
C CYS A 21 2.72 -9.17 7.47
N SER A 22 3.68 -9.63 6.67
CA SER A 22 4.02 -9.02 5.39
C SER A 22 3.04 -9.48 4.31
N ILE A 23 2.79 -8.66 3.31
CA ILE A 23 1.96 -9.05 2.17
C ILE A 23 2.68 -10.10 1.33
N TYR A 24 3.99 -9.91 1.11
CA TYR A 24 4.82 -10.86 0.37
C TYR A 24 5.81 -11.50 1.31
N GLU A 25 5.92 -12.83 1.23
CA GLU A 25 6.94 -13.54 1.98
C GLU A 25 8.30 -13.32 1.34
N PHE A 26 9.26 -12.97 2.15
CA PHE A 26 10.69 -13.02 1.84
C PHE A 26 11.07 -12.63 0.42
N ASP A 27 10.88 -11.39 0.08
CA ASP A 27 11.43 -10.89 -1.15
C ASP A 27 12.38 -9.74 -0.82
N GLU A 28 13.62 -9.86 -1.24
CA GLU A 28 14.63 -8.83 -1.07
C GLU A 28 14.38 -7.61 -1.97
N ASN A 29 13.44 -7.72 -2.89
CA ASN A 29 13.13 -6.64 -3.83
C ASN A 29 11.97 -5.79 -3.31
N PHE A 30 12.29 -4.85 -2.43
CA PHE A 30 11.35 -3.88 -1.90
C PHE A 30 10.60 -3.12 -3.00
N GLU A 31 11.32 -2.68 -4.02
CA GLU A 31 10.78 -1.85 -5.10
C GLU A 31 9.68 -2.58 -5.86
N LYS A 32 9.94 -3.82 -6.24
CA LYS A 32 8.96 -4.65 -6.92
C LYS A 32 7.75 -4.93 -6.04
N ASN A 33 7.98 -5.28 -4.78
CA ASN A 33 6.91 -5.56 -3.84
C ASN A 33 6.03 -4.34 -3.60
N TYR A 34 6.64 -3.16 -3.48
CA TYR A 34 5.92 -1.91 -3.34
C TYR A 34 5.01 -1.66 -4.55
N VAL A 35 5.56 -1.77 -5.75
CA VAL A 35 4.82 -1.53 -6.99
C VAL A 35 3.65 -2.50 -7.13
N LEU A 36 3.90 -3.78 -6.91
CA LEU A 36 2.85 -4.79 -7.03
C LEU A 36 1.76 -4.61 -5.98
N ALA A 37 2.14 -4.39 -4.73
CA ALA A 37 1.18 -4.22 -3.65
C ALA A 37 0.29 -2.99 -3.87
N LEU A 38 0.88 -1.86 -4.23
CA LEU A 38 0.12 -0.65 -4.47
C LEU A 38 -0.81 -0.81 -5.67
N GLY A 39 -0.34 -1.43 -6.75
CA GLY A 39 -1.18 -1.71 -7.92
C GLY A 39 -2.36 -2.60 -7.58
N GLN A 40 -2.11 -3.65 -6.81
CA GLN A 40 -3.16 -4.58 -6.37
C GLN A 40 -4.17 -3.91 -5.44
N LEU A 41 -3.70 -3.12 -4.51
CA LEU A 41 -4.57 -2.37 -3.61
C LEU A 41 -5.42 -1.34 -4.36
N LYS A 42 -4.84 -0.63 -5.31
CA LYS A 42 -5.59 0.31 -6.14
C LYS A 42 -6.68 -0.41 -6.96
N HIS A 43 -6.34 -1.56 -7.51
CA HIS A 43 -7.31 -2.36 -8.28
C HIS A 43 -8.45 -2.86 -7.40
N LEU A 44 -8.14 -3.37 -6.21
CA LEU A 44 -9.13 -3.98 -5.33
C LEU A 44 -9.95 -2.95 -4.55
N PHE A 45 -9.33 -1.87 -4.11
CA PHE A 45 -9.91 -0.95 -3.13
C PHE A 45 -9.91 0.52 -3.54
N GLY A 46 -9.37 0.86 -4.70
CA GLY A 46 -9.30 2.24 -5.16
C GLY A 46 -8.12 3.01 -4.58
N GLU A 47 -8.29 4.30 -4.38
CA GLU A 47 -7.20 5.15 -3.90
C GLU A 47 -6.91 4.91 -2.41
N PRO A 48 -5.63 5.05 -1.99
CA PRO A 48 -5.29 4.89 -0.59
C PRO A 48 -5.90 5.97 0.30
N ASP A 49 -6.13 5.64 1.56
CA ASP A 49 -6.59 6.60 2.57
C ASP A 49 -5.51 7.63 2.90
N TYR A 50 -4.25 7.23 2.75
CA TYR A 50 -3.11 8.10 3.00
C TYR A 50 -1.97 7.68 2.09
N MET A 51 -1.25 8.66 1.54
CA MET A 51 -0.08 8.40 0.73
C MET A 51 0.88 9.58 0.80
N THR A 52 2.17 9.31 0.97
CA THR A 52 3.20 10.33 0.86
C THR A 52 3.88 10.24 -0.51
N ASN A 53 4.27 11.39 -1.03
CA ASN A 53 5.08 11.48 -2.24
C ASN A 53 6.46 12.07 -1.92
N ASN A 54 6.97 11.73 -0.74
CA ASN A 54 8.26 12.20 -0.26
C ASN A 54 9.16 11.02 0.11
N LEU A 55 10.26 11.29 0.80
CA LEU A 55 11.25 10.30 1.20
C LEU A 55 10.71 9.08 1.94
N GLU A 56 9.60 9.23 2.64
CA GLU A 56 9.05 8.15 3.45
C GLU A 56 8.34 7.09 2.62
N ASN A 57 7.84 7.47 1.44
CA ASN A 57 7.23 6.54 0.49
C ASN A 57 6.21 5.61 1.15
N GLN A 58 5.25 6.20 1.87
CA GLN A 58 4.26 5.46 2.65
C GLN A 58 2.91 5.48 1.97
N PHE A 59 2.19 4.38 2.05
CA PHE A 59 0.76 4.35 1.74
C PHE A 59 0.01 3.61 2.84
N ARG A 60 -1.28 3.88 2.95
CA ARG A 60 -2.13 3.27 3.96
C ARG A 60 -3.54 3.07 3.42
N TYR A 61 -4.05 1.86 3.61
CA TYR A 61 -5.45 1.52 3.37
C TYR A 61 -6.05 0.99 4.66
N VAL A 62 -7.23 1.47 5.03
CA VAL A 62 -8.00 0.90 6.12
C VAL A 62 -9.05 -0.02 5.51
N ILE A 63 -9.01 -1.29 5.86
CA ILE A 63 -9.80 -2.33 5.23
C ILE A 63 -10.65 -3.03 6.28
N LYS A 64 -11.93 -3.21 5.96
CA LYS A 64 -12.87 -3.92 6.80
C LYS A 64 -12.87 -5.40 6.40
N ALA A 65 -12.61 -6.27 7.38
CA ALA A 65 -12.71 -7.72 7.22
C ALA A 65 -14.01 -8.18 7.87
N ILE A 66 -14.88 -8.81 7.09
CA ILE A 66 -16.20 -9.23 7.55
C ILE A 66 -16.26 -10.76 7.52
N ASN A 67 -16.55 -11.37 8.67
CA ASN A 67 -16.62 -12.82 8.76
C ASN A 67 -17.99 -13.35 8.30
N GLU A 68 -18.15 -14.67 8.34
CA GLU A 68 -19.39 -15.34 7.88
C GLU A 68 -20.62 -14.96 8.69
N LYS A 69 -20.41 -14.53 9.93
CA LYS A 69 -21.50 -14.09 10.82
C LYS A 69 -21.90 -12.63 10.60
N GLY A 70 -21.16 -11.91 9.76
CA GLY A 70 -21.38 -10.49 9.52
C GLY A 70 -20.66 -9.57 10.49
N ASP A 71 -19.84 -10.11 11.39
CA ASP A 71 -19.01 -9.29 12.29
C ASP A 71 -17.81 -8.73 11.53
N ALA A 72 -17.47 -7.50 11.81
CA ALA A 72 -16.39 -6.81 11.12
C ALA A 72 -15.28 -6.40 12.07
N LEU A 73 -14.04 -6.42 11.57
CA LEU A 73 -12.89 -5.83 12.23
C LEU A 73 -12.09 -5.01 11.23
N LEU A 74 -11.28 -4.10 11.71
CA LEU A 74 -10.48 -3.24 10.88
C LEU A 74 -9.04 -3.74 10.80
N LEU A 75 -8.51 -3.72 9.58
CA LEU A 75 -7.12 -4.02 9.29
C LEU A 75 -6.51 -2.83 8.55
N GLU A 76 -5.19 -2.77 8.55
CA GLU A 76 -4.45 -1.77 7.81
C GLU A 76 -3.52 -2.46 6.83
N ALA A 77 -3.66 -2.15 5.54
CA ALA A 77 -2.67 -2.52 4.54
C ALA A 77 -1.81 -1.29 4.30
N TYR A 78 -0.50 -1.41 4.51
CA TYR A 78 0.37 -0.24 4.51
C TYR A 78 1.77 -0.58 4.02
N CYS A 79 2.50 0.45 3.64
CA CYS A 79 3.92 0.34 3.40
C CYS A 79 4.64 1.45 4.16
N ALA A 80 5.63 1.06 4.93
CA ALA A 80 6.59 1.94 5.58
C ALA A 80 7.93 1.22 5.50
N GLY A 81 9.00 1.90 5.27
CA GLY A 81 10.38 1.43 5.19
C GLY A 81 10.75 -0.04 4.98
N SER A 82 10.02 -0.96 5.58
CA SER A 82 10.34 -2.40 5.55
C SER A 82 9.55 -3.21 4.52
N GLY A 83 8.67 -2.57 3.77
CA GLY A 83 7.88 -3.23 2.73
C GLY A 83 6.38 -3.30 3.04
N PRO A 84 5.57 -3.73 2.07
CA PRO A 84 4.13 -3.82 2.25
C PRO A 84 3.73 -4.85 3.31
N ALA A 85 2.83 -4.47 4.20
CA ALA A 85 2.45 -5.28 5.35
C ALA A 85 0.98 -5.11 5.71
N ILE A 86 0.48 -6.03 6.54
CA ILE A 86 -0.85 -5.93 7.13
C ILE A 86 -0.69 -5.75 8.64
N GLY A 87 -1.36 -4.74 9.18
CA GLY A 87 -1.43 -4.48 10.61
C GLY A 87 -2.85 -4.56 11.13
N GLY A 88 -2.98 -4.63 12.43
CA GLY A 88 -4.27 -4.70 13.10
C GLY A 88 -4.15 -4.95 14.59
N ILE A 89 -5.26 -5.28 15.22
CA ILE A 89 -5.27 -5.68 16.62
C ILE A 89 -4.64 -7.06 16.75
N ARG A 90 -3.70 -7.21 17.68
CA ARG A 90 -3.01 -8.48 17.87
C ARG A 90 -3.83 -9.45 18.72
N ASP A 91 -4.84 -10.05 18.12
CA ASP A 91 -5.55 -11.17 18.69
C ASP A 91 -5.64 -12.28 17.64
N SER A 92 -6.22 -13.43 18.01
CA SER A 92 -6.29 -14.58 17.09
C SER A 92 -7.16 -14.30 15.86
N ASP A 93 -8.24 -13.56 16.03
CA ASP A 93 -9.16 -13.27 14.94
C ASP A 93 -8.53 -12.27 13.96
N SER A 94 -7.87 -11.23 14.47
CA SER A 94 -7.16 -10.27 13.63
C SER A 94 -6.03 -10.94 12.85
N LYS A 95 -5.32 -11.86 13.49
CA LYS A 95 -4.23 -12.58 12.84
C LYS A 95 -4.71 -13.42 11.67
N GLU A 96 -5.80 -14.16 11.86
CA GLU A 96 -6.40 -14.96 10.79
C GLU A 96 -6.86 -14.07 9.64
N ALA A 97 -7.58 -13.00 9.94
CA ALA A 97 -8.06 -12.05 8.94
C ALA A 97 -6.90 -11.39 8.19
N ALA A 98 -5.82 -11.05 8.89
CA ALA A 98 -4.64 -10.44 8.27
C ALA A 98 -3.97 -11.37 7.28
N TYR A 99 -3.80 -12.64 7.64
CA TYR A 99 -3.23 -13.63 6.71
C TYR A 99 -4.12 -13.84 5.49
N GLU A 100 -5.43 -13.88 5.66
CA GLU A 100 -6.36 -14.00 4.54
C GLU A 100 -6.31 -12.77 3.64
N LEU A 101 -6.23 -11.58 4.22
CA LEU A 101 -6.11 -10.36 3.43
C LEU A 101 -4.81 -10.32 2.62
N ALA A 102 -3.70 -10.70 3.23
CA ALA A 102 -2.43 -10.76 2.53
C ALA A 102 -2.50 -11.73 1.34
N ALA A 103 -3.10 -12.90 1.55
CA ALA A 103 -3.29 -13.88 0.47
C ALA A 103 -4.23 -13.35 -0.62
N TYR A 104 -5.29 -12.68 -0.24
CA TYR A 104 -6.24 -12.07 -1.18
C TYR A 104 -5.54 -11.04 -2.08
N ILE A 105 -4.70 -10.20 -1.50
CA ILE A 105 -3.94 -9.21 -2.25
C ILE A 105 -2.95 -9.91 -3.20
N ARG A 106 -2.18 -10.88 -2.69
CA ARG A 106 -1.19 -11.61 -3.51
C ARG A 106 -1.81 -12.32 -4.71
N HIS A 107 -3.02 -12.84 -4.54
CA HIS A 107 -3.68 -13.64 -5.56
C HIS A 107 -4.59 -12.82 -6.47
N SER A 108 -4.67 -11.51 -6.29
CA SER A 108 -5.42 -10.66 -7.21
C SER A 108 -4.66 -10.60 -8.55
N GLN A 109 -5.40 -10.66 -9.65
CA GLN A 109 -4.80 -10.64 -10.98
C GLN A 109 -4.67 -9.20 -11.47
N THR A 110 -3.66 -8.52 -10.99
CA THR A 110 -3.55 -7.08 -11.15
C THR A 110 -2.58 -6.60 -12.18
N LEU A 111 -1.92 -7.51 -12.90
CA LEU A 111 -1.03 -7.10 -13.97
C LEU A 111 -1.76 -6.43 -15.13
N ASP A 112 -3.09 -6.52 -15.16
CA ASP A 112 -3.92 -5.83 -16.15
C ASP A 112 -4.29 -4.39 -15.72
N TYR A 113 -3.91 -3.98 -14.52
CA TYR A 113 -4.25 -2.65 -14.00
C TYR A 113 -3.02 -1.76 -14.05
N ASP A 114 -2.96 -0.91 -15.08
CA ASP A 114 -1.88 0.06 -15.23
C ASP A 114 -2.07 1.22 -14.26
N TYR A 115 -0.99 1.62 -13.61
CA TYR A 115 -0.96 2.83 -12.82
C TYR A 115 0.41 3.47 -12.85
N GLU A 116 0.45 4.76 -12.58
CA GLU A 116 1.70 5.52 -12.48
C GLU A 116 1.68 6.36 -11.21
N GLY A 117 2.79 6.37 -10.51
CA GLY A 117 2.98 7.19 -9.33
C GLY A 117 4.41 7.70 -9.25
N TYR A 118 4.68 8.59 -8.31
CA TYR A 118 6.03 9.07 -8.08
C TYR A 118 6.21 9.51 -6.63
N TYR A 119 7.46 9.58 -6.20
CA TYR A 119 7.83 10.24 -4.96
C TYR A 119 9.23 10.84 -5.10
N LEU A 120 9.52 11.79 -4.21
CA LEU A 120 10.83 12.42 -4.16
C LEU A 120 11.72 11.72 -3.16
N ASP A 121 12.91 11.35 -3.62
CA ASP A 121 14.00 10.85 -2.79
C ASP A 121 15.21 11.75 -3.13
N ALA A 122 15.19 12.98 -2.58
CA ALA A 122 16.15 14.02 -2.96
C ALA A 122 17.60 13.53 -2.88
N PRO A 123 18.43 13.78 -3.90
CA PRO A 123 18.18 14.62 -5.08
C PRO A 123 17.50 13.91 -6.25
N SER A 124 16.84 12.80 -6.03
CA SER A 124 16.27 11.98 -7.06
C SER A 124 14.75 12.05 -7.07
N LYS A 125 14.17 11.73 -8.21
CA LYS A 125 12.74 11.48 -8.39
C LYS A 125 12.57 10.03 -8.79
N VAL A 126 11.66 9.34 -8.12
CA VAL A 126 11.31 7.95 -8.45
C VAL A 126 9.93 7.95 -9.12
N GLN A 127 9.86 7.35 -10.30
CA GLN A 127 8.60 7.00 -10.93
C GLN A 127 8.42 5.50 -10.84
N HIS A 128 7.22 5.08 -10.49
CA HIS A 128 6.91 3.66 -10.34
C HIS A 128 5.51 3.38 -10.84
N GLY A 129 5.25 2.14 -11.17
CA GLY A 129 3.92 1.76 -11.63
C GLY A 129 3.89 0.40 -12.30
N ILE A 130 2.76 0.15 -12.94
CA ILE A 130 2.54 -1.02 -13.80
C ILE A 130 2.13 -0.49 -15.16
N LYS A 131 2.84 -0.90 -16.20
CA LYS A 131 2.56 -0.50 -17.56
C LYS A 131 2.57 -1.72 -18.47
N ASN A 132 1.46 -1.94 -19.18
CA ASN A 132 1.28 -3.11 -20.05
C ASN A 132 1.53 -4.42 -19.31
N GLY A 133 1.09 -4.52 -18.07
CA GLY A 133 1.27 -5.70 -17.24
C GLY A 133 2.65 -5.85 -16.62
N GLU A 134 3.54 -4.89 -16.80
CA GLU A 134 4.90 -4.96 -16.30
C GLU A 134 5.15 -3.92 -15.20
N PRO A 135 5.60 -4.35 -14.01
CA PRO A 135 5.99 -3.39 -12.98
C PRO A 135 7.28 -2.68 -13.36
N TYR A 136 7.38 -1.41 -13.02
CA TYR A 136 8.59 -0.64 -13.27
C TYR A 136 8.91 0.28 -12.10
N TRP A 137 10.17 0.62 -11.99
CA TRP A 137 10.71 1.51 -10.96
C TRP A 137 11.89 2.24 -11.57
N GLU A 138 11.74 3.54 -11.77
CA GLU A 138 12.77 4.36 -12.42
C GLU A 138 13.17 5.53 -11.52
N GLU A 139 14.46 5.65 -11.28
CA GLU A 139 15.02 6.72 -10.47
C GLU A 139 15.88 7.62 -11.35
N ARG A 140 15.68 8.93 -11.25
CA ARG A 140 16.54 9.90 -11.94
C ARG A 140 16.88 11.07 -11.03
N GLU A 141 18.05 11.67 -11.25
CA GLU A 141 18.43 12.89 -10.55
C GLU A 141 17.63 14.07 -11.06
N ILE A 142 17.27 14.97 -10.15
CA ILE A 142 16.56 16.20 -10.47
C ILE A 142 17.33 17.40 -9.89
N SER A 143 17.08 18.58 -10.46
CA SER A 143 17.66 19.83 -9.99
C SER A 143 16.97 20.29 -8.69
N GLU A 144 17.65 21.16 -7.93
CA GLU A 144 17.03 21.77 -6.74
C GLU A 144 15.73 22.50 -7.07
N LYS A 145 15.70 23.17 -8.19
CA LYS A 145 14.51 23.89 -8.66
C LYS A 145 13.34 22.92 -8.93
N GLU A 146 13.63 21.81 -9.60
CA GLU A 146 12.61 20.79 -9.88
C GLU A 146 12.12 20.16 -8.57
N ALA A 147 13.00 19.90 -7.63
CA ALA A 147 12.62 19.38 -6.33
C ALA A 147 11.72 20.35 -5.55
N GLU A 148 12.01 21.64 -5.59
CA GLU A 148 11.16 22.66 -4.97
C GLU A 148 9.78 22.73 -5.61
N GLU A 149 9.69 22.67 -6.92
CA GLU A 149 8.41 22.63 -7.64
C GLU A 149 7.59 21.42 -7.26
N PHE A 150 8.22 20.27 -7.07
CA PHE A 150 7.54 19.06 -6.62
C PHE A 150 6.98 19.18 -5.22
N GLN A 151 7.72 19.80 -4.31
CA GLN A 151 7.25 20.01 -2.95
C GLN A 151 6.02 20.92 -2.91
N GLU A 152 5.99 21.93 -3.73
CA GLU A 152 4.84 22.83 -3.85
C GLU A 152 3.59 22.12 -4.38
N GLU A 153 3.75 21.18 -5.31
CA GLU A 153 2.63 20.43 -5.87
C GLU A 153 2.06 19.41 -4.88
N VAL A 154 2.89 18.87 -4.02
CA VAL A 154 2.53 17.78 -3.11
C VAL A 154 1.98 18.30 -1.77
N TRP A 155 2.40 19.46 -1.37
CA TRP A 155 2.00 20.10 -0.11
C TRP A 155 1.02 21.26 -0.31
#